data_03161aa924bca4d0133e4686272a059e
#
_entry.id   03161aa924bca4d0133e4686272a059e
#
_cell.length_a   1.000
_cell.length_b   1.000
_cell.length_c   1.000
_cell.angle_alpha   90.00
_cell.angle_beta   90.00
_cell.angle_gamma   90.00
#
_symmetry.space_group_name_H-M   'P 1'
#
loop_
_entity.id
_entity.type
_entity.pdbx_description
1 polymer ?
#
loop_
_entity_poly.entity_id
_entity_poly.type
_entity_poly.pdbx_seq_one_letter_code
_entity_poly.pdbx_strand_id
1 'polypeptide(L)'
;MKTKKLAVLALLTATALILFVVESLLPTFVPIPGVKLGLSNIVTVCVLFLFGRKQALAVLLVRVVLGSILTGQTGALPYSLSGGLLSLLAVGLLRPLFSHRQLWIAGMLGAVFHNVGQMAVAVILTQTVSLLVYLPVLILCGLFTGLFTGLCAQFLWARLKKINPTGSGGNS
;
A
#
# COMPACT_ATOMS: atom_id res chain seq x y z
N MET A 1 4.55 18.03 19.87
CA MET A 1 3.82 17.64 18.66
C MET A 1 4.63 16.76 17.71
N LYS A 2 5.91 17.05 17.43
CA LYS A 2 6.76 16.22 16.54
C LYS A 2 6.93 14.77 17.02
N THR A 3 7.14 14.56 18.33
CA THR A 3 7.36 13.22 18.93
C THR A 3 6.15 12.30 18.81
N LYS A 4 4.93 12.79 19.07
CA LYS A 4 3.69 12.01 18.91
C LYS A 4 3.47 11.59 17.47
N LYS A 5 3.74 12.49 16.50
CA LYS A 5 3.65 12.17 15.07
C LYS A 5 4.64 11.08 14.68
N LEU A 6 5.87 11.17 15.19
CA LEU A 6 6.92 10.17 14.90
C LEU A 6 6.55 8.80 15.50
N ALA A 7 6.05 8.76 16.74
CA ALA A 7 5.61 7.53 17.37
C ALA A 7 4.48 6.84 16.59
N VAL A 8 3.47 7.60 16.11
CA VAL A 8 2.39 7.05 15.30
C VAL A 8 2.92 6.53 13.96
N LEU A 9 3.82 7.26 13.30
CA LEU A 9 4.44 6.80 12.05
C LEU A 9 5.27 5.53 12.27
N ALA A 10 6.03 5.44 13.35
CA ALA A 10 6.79 4.23 13.70
C ALA A 10 5.87 3.02 13.93
N LEU A 11 4.76 3.21 14.66
CA LEU A 11 3.77 2.15 14.89
C LEU A 11 3.12 1.70 13.58
N LEU A 12 2.71 2.64 12.73
CA LEU A 12 2.14 2.32 11.42
C LEU A 12 3.16 1.61 10.51
N THR A 13 4.43 2.01 10.55
CA THR A 13 5.49 1.33 9.80
C THR A 13 5.71 -0.10 10.30
N ALA A 14 5.72 -0.31 11.62
CA ALA A 14 5.80 -1.64 12.21
C ALA A 14 4.60 -2.51 11.80
N THR A 15 3.39 -1.96 11.82
CA THR A 15 2.18 -2.66 11.33
C THR A 15 2.31 -3.01 9.84
N ALA A 16 2.83 -2.10 9.02
CA ALA A 16 3.06 -2.37 7.60
C ALA A 16 4.08 -3.49 7.37
N LEU A 17 5.14 -3.55 8.18
CA LEU A 17 6.13 -4.64 8.15
C LEU A 17 5.53 -5.97 8.55
N ILE A 18 4.75 -6.00 9.63
CA ILE A 18 4.05 -7.23 10.07
C ILE A 18 3.13 -7.73 8.95
N LEU A 19 2.32 -6.87 8.35
CA LEU A 19 1.45 -7.23 7.24
C LEU A 19 2.25 -7.72 6.02
N PHE A 20 3.41 -7.11 5.74
CA PHE A 20 4.28 -7.54 4.65
C PHE A 20 4.85 -8.95 4.90
N VAL A 21 5.28 -9.24 6.12
CA VAL A 21 5.77 -10.57 6.53
C VAL A 21 4.64 -11.60 6.46
N VAL A 22 3.48 -11.30 7.04
CA VAL A 22 2.30 -12.19 6.99
C VAL A 22 1.91 -12.48 5.53
N GLU A 23 1.86 -11.45 4.69
CA GLU A 23 1.57 -11.59 3.26
C GLU A 23 2.59 -12.48 2.55
N SER A 24 3.86 -12.42 2.95
CA SER A 24 4.92 -13.27 2.36
C SER A 24 4.82 -14.75 2.73
N LEU A 25 4.07 -15.08 3.77
CA LEU A 25 3.79 -16.46 4.20
C LEU A 25 2.54 -17.04 3.52
N LEU A 26 1.71 -16.20 2.89
CA LEU A 26 0.52 -16.67 2.20
C LEU A 26 0.90 -17.29 0.84
N PRO A 27 0.20 -18.34 0.42
CA PRO A 27 0.39 -18.89 -0.91
C PRO A 27 0.07 -17.84 -1.98
N THR A 28 0.92 -17.76 -3.00
CA THR A 28 0.71 -16.82 -4.12
C THR A 28 -0.36 -17.38 -5.05
N PHE A 29 -1.36 -16.55 -5.38
CA PHE A 29 -2.42 -16.91 -6.35
C PHE A 29 -1.91 -16.90 -7.80
N VAL A 30 -0.73 -16.36 -8.02
CA VAL A 30 -0.09 -16.27 -9.33
C VAL A 30 1.29 -16.92 -9.21
N PRO A 31 1.69 -17.76 -10.17
CA PRO A 31 2.96 -18.49 -10.12
C PRO A 31 4.16 -17.58 -10.46
N ILE A 32 4.18 -16.36 -9.93
CA ILE A 32 5.26 -15.39 -10.10
C ILE A 32 5.82 -15.10 -8.72
N PRO A 33 7.06 -15.52 -8.43
CA PRO A 33 7.72 -15.21 -7.17
C PRO A 33 7.79 -13.69 -6.95
N GLY A 34 7.32 -13.23 -5.79
CA GLY A 34 7.40 -11.81 -5.42
C GLY A 34 6.17 -10.97 -5.75
N VAL A 35 5.21 -11.46 -6.54
CA VAL A 35 3.90 -10.81 -6.72
C VAL A 35 3.03 -11.07 -5.50
N LYS A 36 2.53 -10.01 -4.87
CA LYS A 36 1.77 -10.05 -3.61
C LYS A 36 0.43 -9.34 -3.78
N LEU A 37 -0.53 -9.66 -2.90
CA LEU A 37 -1.86 -9.03 -2.90
C LEU A 37 -1.86 -7.56 -2.52
N GLY A 38 -0.79 -7.08 -1.88
CA GLY A 38 -0.63 -5.69 -1.48
C GLY A 38 -1.36 -5.33 -0.18
N LEU A 39 -1.60 -6.30 0.72
CA LEU A 39 -2.23 -6.05 2.02
C LEU A 39 -1.48 -4.98 2.81
N SER A 40 -0.16 -5.00 2.80
CA SER A 40 0.67 -4.00 3.46
C SER A 40 0.54 -2.58 2.87
N ASN A 41 0.00 -2.44 1.65
CA ASN A 41 -0.25 -1.14 1.01
C ASN A 41 -1.35 -0.33 1.71
N ILE A 42 -2.24 -0.98 2.46
CA ILE A 42 -3.26 -0.33 3.31
C ILE A 42 -2.66 0.76 4.19
N VAL A 43 -1.54 0.44 4.84
CA VAL A 43 -0.88 1.36 5.77
C VAL A 43 -0.32 2.56 5.01
N THR A 44 0.23 2.34 3.82
CA THR A 44 0.73 3.43 2.96
C THR A 44 -0.41 4.40 2.58
N VAL A 45 -1.57 3.86 2.20
CA VAL A 45 -2.77 4.67 1.91
C VAL A 45 -3.23 5.42 3.17
N CYS A 46 -3.31 4.76 4.34
CA CYS A 46 -3.64 5.41 5.61
C CYS A 46 -2.69 6.57 5.90
N VAL A 47 -1.38 6.35 5.81
CA VAL A 47 -0.37 7.38 6.08
C VAL A 47 -0.48 8.53 5.08
N LEU A 48 -0.80 8.25 3.81
CA LEU A 48 -1.04 9.25 2.80
C LEU A 48 -2.16 10.23 3.20
N PHE A 49 -3.26 9.72 3.72
CA PHE A 49 -4.39 10.55 4.15
C PHE A 49 -4.17 11.23 5.49
N LEU A 50 -3.45 10.60 6.44
CA LEU A 50 -3.18 11.15 7.77
C LEU A 50 -2.04 12.18 7.77
N PHE A 51 -0.95 11.90 7.07
CA PHE A 51 0.31 12.63 7.21
C PHE A 51 0.82 13.23 5.90
N GLY A 52 0.28 12.81 4.76
CA GLY A 52 0.63 13.32 3.43
C GLY A 52 1.65 12.47 2.67
N ARG A 53 1.95 12.93 1.44
CA ARG A 53 2.72 12.16 0.44
C ARG A 53 4.15 11.82 0.88
N LYS A 54 4.87 12.78 1.51
CA LYS A 54 6.27 12.57 1.93
C LYS A 54 6.40 11.46 2.96
N GLN A 55 5.51 11.45 3.96
CA GLN A 55 5.50 10.43 5.00
C GLN A 55 5.06 9.06 4.46
N ALA A 56 4.08 9.04 3.56
CA ALA A 56 3.64 7.81 2.91
C ALA A 56 4.76 7.19 2.06
N LEU A 57 5.53 8.00 1.34
CA LEU A 57 6.69 7.54 0.58
C LEU A 57 7.78 6.97 1.52
N ALA A 58 8.08 7.66 2.62
CA ALA A 58 9.05 7.18 3.59
C ALA A 58 8.64 5.82 4.18
N VAL A 59 7.38 5.67 4.60
CA VAL A 59 6.86 4.39 5.12
C VAL A 59 6.89 3.30 4.06
N LEU A 60 6.55 3.62 2.80
CA LEU A 60 6.63 2.69 1.68
C LEU A 60 8.05 2.17 1.49
N LEU A 61 9.04 3.06 1.42
CA LEU A 61 10.44 2.69 1.20
C LEU A 61 10.97 1.83 2.35
N VAL A 62 10.76 2.28 3.59
CA VAL A 62 11.18 1.52 4.79
C VAL A 62 10.53 0.14 4.80
N ARG A 63 9.23 0.05 4.57
CA ARG A 63 8.49 -1.22 4.55
C ARG A 63 9.02 -2.18 3.49
N VAL A 64 9.23 -1.70 2.26
CA VAL A 64 9.65 -2.55 1.14
C VAL A 64 11.09 -3.04 1.37
N VAL A 65 12.00 -2.16 1.73
CA VAL A 65 13.41 -2.52 1.96
C VAL A 65 13.55 -3.46 3.16
N LEU A 66 13.07 -3.04 4.34
CA LEU A 66 13.17 -3.88 5.54
C LEU A 66 12.35 -5.17 5.42
N GLY A 67 11.17 -5.11 4.82
CA GLY A 67 10.33 -6.28 4.61
C GLY A 67 11.01 -7.31 3.70
N SER A 68 11.65 -6.88 2.63
CA SER A 68 12.39 -7.78 1.74
C SER A 68 13.60 -8.42 2.42
N ILE A 69 14.30 -7.67 3.27
CA ILE A 69 15.43 -8.19 4.07
C ILE A 69 14.93 -9.21 5.11
N LEU A 70 13.89 -8.86 5.87
CA LEU A 70 13.34 -9.70 6.95
C LEU A 70 12.76 -11.03 6.43
N THR A 71 12.19 -11.01 5.23
CA THR A 71 11.61 -12.21 4.61
C THR A 71 12.61 -13.01 3.78
N GLY A 72 13.83 -12.50 3.57
CA GLY A 72 14.82 -13.10 2.67
C GLY A 72 14.43 -13.03 1.19
N GLN A 73 13.33 -12.35 0.85
CA GLN A 73 12.81 -12.26 -0.51
C GLN A 73 13.29 -10.99 -1.23
N THR A 74 14.60 -10.82 -1.35
CA THR A 74 15.18 -9.64 -2.02
C THR A 74 14.77 -9.53 -3.49
N GLY A 75 14.53 -10.65 -4.17
CA GLY A 75 13.99 -10.69 -5.53
C GLY A 75 12.57 -10.10 -5.65
N ALA A 76 11.80 -10.04 -4.55
CA ALA A 76 10.47 -9.43 -4.54
C ALA A 76 10.51 -7.89 -4.44
N LEU A 77 11.68 -7.30 -4.15
CA LEU A 77 11.84 -5.86 -3.95
C LEU A 77 11.40 -5.03 -5.16
N PRO A 78 11.82 -5.29 -6.41
CA PRO A 78 11.40 -4.48 -7.55
C PRO A 78 9.88 -4.55 -7.80
N TYR A 79 9.26 -5.69 -7.59
CA TYR A 79 7.79 -5.84 -7.72
C TYR A 79 7.05 -5.02 -6.65
N SER A 80 7.45 -5.16 -5.38
CA SER A 80 6.81 -4.44 -4.27
C SER A 80 7.04 -2.93 -4.35
N LEU A 81 8.21 -2.50 -4.82
CA LEU A 81 8.55 -1.09 -4.98
C LEU A 81 7.73 -0.45 -6.10
N SER A 82 7.71 -1.07 -7.29
CA SER A 82 6.96 -0.55 -8.44
C SER A 82 5.47 -0.48 -8.16
N GLY A 83 4.89 -1.56 -7.61
CA GLY A 83 3.50 -1.59 -7.21
C GLY A 83 3.18 -0.52 -6.17
N GLY A 84 4.00 -0.40 -5.13
CA GLY A 84 3.82 0.60 -4.08
C GLY A 84 3.94 2.04 -4.58
N LEU A 85 4.91 2.33 -5.44
CA LEU A 85 5.11 3.66 -6.03
C LEU A 85 3.95 4.02 -6.96
N LEU A 86 3.53 3.11 -7.84
CA LEU A 86 2.41 3.38 -8.75
C LEU A 86 1.10 3.59 -7.99
N SER A 87 0.84 2.78 -6.96
CA SER A 87 -0.28 2.96 -6.04
C SER A 87 -0.25 4.32 -5.35
N LEU A 88 0.91 4.70 -4.78
CA LEU A 88 1.08 5.97 -4.08
C LEU A 88 0.91 7.16 -5.02
N LEU A 89 1.42 7.08 -6.24
CA LEU A 89 1.25 8.12 -7.26
C LEU A 89 -0.21 8.27 -7.65
N ALA A 90 -0.89 7.18 -8.00
CA ALA A 90 -2.29 7.20 -8.43
C ALA A 90 -3.21 7.74 -7.33
N VAL A 91 -3.15 7.16 -6.13
CA VAL A 91 -3.98 7.61 -5.01
C VAL A 91 -3.57 9.01 -4.54
N GLY A 92 -2.28 9.34 -4.58
CA GLY A 92 -1.77 10.64 -4.22
C GLY A 92 -2.23 11.76 -5.16
N LEU A 93 -2.32 11.51 -6.47
CA LEU A 93 -2.85 12.45 -7.45
C LEU A 93 -4.36 12.63 -7.29
N LEU A 94 -5.08 11.54 -7.06
CA LEU A 94 -6.54 11.53 -6.92
C LEU A 94 -7.01 11.89 -5.51
N ARG A 95 -6.08 12.08 -4.56
CA ARG A 95 -6.41 12.40 -3.15
C ARG A 95 -7.37 13.58 -2.99
N PRO A 96 -7.29 14.68 -3.76
CA PRO A 96 -8.22 15.80 -3.62
C PRO A 96 -9.67 15.44 -3.96
N LEU A 97 -9.89 14.41 -4.76
CA LEU A 97 -11.21 13.94 -5.18
C LEU A 97 -11.89 13.07 -4.12
N PHE A 98 -11.12 12.52 -3.16
CA PHE A 98 -11.64 11.61 -2.16
C PHE A 98 -11.95 12.33 -0.85
N SER A 99 -13.20 12.24 -0.42
CA SER A 99 -13.57 12.53 0.96
C SER A 99 -13.01 11.46 1.90
N HIS A 100 -12.80 11.82 3.16
CA HIS A 100 -12.38 10.88 4.21
C HIS A 100 -13.34 9.70 4.43
N ARG A 101 -14.59 9.83 3.96
CA ARG A 101 -15.58 8.75 3.95
C ARG A 101 -15.44 7.80 2.77
N GLN A 102 -14.56 8.12 1.81
CA GLN A 102 -14.35 7.36 0.57
C GLN A 102 -12.96 6.71 0.52
N LEU A 103 -12.33 6.49 1.69
CA LEU A 103 -11.02 5.83 1.76
C LEU A 103 -11.07 4.40 1.23
N TRP A 104 -12.23 3.75 1.25
CA TRP A 104 -12.43 2.45 0.64
C TRP A 104 -12.24 2.48 -0.89
N ILE A 105 -12.67 3.55 -1.57
CA ILE A 105 -12.42 3.73 -3.02
C ILE A 105 -10.92 3.93 -3.26
N ALA A 106 -10.28 4.78 -2.46
CA ALA A 106 -8.84 5.00 -2.55
C ALA A 106 -8.05 3.70 -2.31
N GLY A 107 -8.52 2.84 -1.39
CA GLY A 107 -7.97 1.51 -1.14
C GLY A 107 -8.07 0.60 -2.37
N MET A 108 -9.25 0.52 -2.98
CA MET A 108 -9.49 -0.27 -4.19
C MET A 108 -8.60 0.20 -5.35
N LEU A 109 -8.58 1.50 -5.62
CA LEU A 109 -7.70 2.08 -6.66
C LEU A 109 -6.24 1.82 -6.36
N GLY A 110 -5.82 2.03 -5.12
CA GLY A 110 -4.45 1.77 -4.68
C GLY A 110 -4.04 0.32 -4.92
N ALA A 111 -4.91 -0.65 -4.64
CA ALA A 111 -4.64 -2.07 -4.86
C ALA A 111 -4.57 -2.42 -6.36
N VAL A 112 -5.48 -1.88 -7.16
CA VAL A 112 -5.45 -2.08 -8.63
C VAL A 112 -4.14 -1.55 -9.22
N PHE A 113 -3.77 -0.31 -8.92
CA PHE A 113 -2.52 0.28 -9.41
C PHE A 113 -1.28 -0.43 -8.84
N HIS A 114 -1.35 -0.93 -7.62
CA HIS A 114 -0.29 -1.75 -7.06
C HIS A 114 -0.07 -3.03 -7.89
N ASN A 115 -1.14 -3.76 -8.20
CA ASN A 115 -1.06 -4.99 -9.00
C ASN A 115 -0.61 -4.71 -10.44
N VAL A 116 -1.07 -3.61 -11.04
CA VAL A 116 -0.60 -3.18 -12.37
C VAL A 116 0.90 -2.88 -12.33
N GLY A 117 1.38 -2.17 -11.32
CA GLY A 117 2.81 -1.86 -11.18
C GLY A 117 3.68 -3.10 -10.98
N GLN A 118 3.23 -4.05 -10.17
CA GLN A 118 3.90 -5.35 -9.99
C GLN A 118 3.96 -6.13 -11.31
N MET A 119 2.83 -6.23 -12.01
CA MET A 119 2.74 -6.97 -13.28
C MET A 119 3.62 -6.35 -14.36
N ALA A 120 3.66 -5.02 -14.45
CA ALA A 120 4.53 -4.32 -15.40
C ALA A 120 6.00 -4.71 -15.20
N VAL A 121 6.48 -4.68 -13.96
CA VAL A 121 7.87 -5.09 -13.65
C VAL A 121 8.05 -6.60 -13.83
N ALA A 122 7.03 -7.42 -13.53
CA ALA A 122 7.10 -8.87 -13.78
C ALA A 122 7.35 -9.17 -15.28
N VAL A 123 6.57 -8.56 -16.16
CA VAL A 123 6.72 -8.72 -17.61
C VAL A 123 8.11 -8.24 -18.09
N ILE A 124 8.57 -7.09 -17.60
CA ILE A 124 9.87 -6.53 -18.00
C ILE A 124 11.02 -7.43 -17.54
N LEU A 125 11.02 -7.88 -16.30
CA LEU A 125 12.13 -8.67 -15.75
C LEU A 125 12.16 -10.11 -16.29
N THR A 126 10.99 -10.71 -16.53
CA THR A 126 10.90 -12.09 -17.05
C THR A 126 10.87 -12.15 -18.57
N GLN A 127 10.74 -11.01 -19.25
CA GLN A 127 10.55 -10.92 -20.71
C GLN A 127 9.38 -11.77 -21.22
N THR A 128 8.36 -11.97 -20.38
CA THR A 128 7.25 -12.90 -20.65
C THR A 128 5.92 -12.15 -20.64
N VAL A 129 5.45 -11.78 -21.84
CA VAL A 129 4.19 -11.02 -22.04
C VAL A 129 2.95 -11.85 -21.66
N SER A 130 3.02 -13.18 -21.77
CA SER A 130 1.91 -14.08 -21.41
C SER A 130 1.48 -13.98 -19.94
N LEU A 131 2.31 -13.40 -19.07
CA LEU A 131 1.94 -13.11 -17.68
C LEU A 131 0.76 -12.15 -17.56
N LEU A 132 0.49 -11.32 -18.57
CA LEU A 132 -0.66 -10.40 -18.59
C LEU A 132 -2.01 -11.13 -18.51
N VAL A 133 -2.07 -12.42 -18.86
CA VAL A 133 -3.26 -13.26 -18.68
C VAL A 133 -3.71 -13.32 -17.22
N TYR A 134 -2.79 -13.18 -16.26
CA TYR A 134 -3.10 -13.15 -14.82
C TYR A 134 -3.58 -11.78 -14.31
N LEU A 135 -3.41 -10.72 -15.11
CA LEU A 135 -3.75 -9.35 -14.70
C LEU A 135 -5.23 -9.17 -14.32
N PRO A 136 -6.22 -9.72 -15.08
CA PRO A 136 -7.63 -9.61 -14.67
C PRO A 136 -7.92 -10.24 -13.31
N VAL A 137 -7.33 -11.40 -13.02
CA VAL A 137 -7.46 -12.07 -11.72
C VAL A 137 -6.85 -11.23 -10.61
N LEU A 138 -5.66 -10.66 -10.83
CA LEU A 138 -5.01 -9.76 -9.88
C LEU A 138 -5.80 -8.49 -9.62
N ILE A 139 -6.44 -7.92 -10.66
CA ILE A 139 -7.31 -6.74 -10.52
C ILE A 139 -8.53 -7.10 -9.66
N LEU A 140 -9.19 -8.22 -9.93
CA LEU A 140 -10.33 -8.66 -9.12
C LEU A 140 -9.93 -8.90 -7.66
N CYS A 141 -8.86 -9.64 -7.41
CA CYS A 141 -8.33 -9.84 -6.06
C CYS A 141 -7.97 -8.49 -5.41
N GLY A 142 -7.34 -7.58 -6.18
CA GLY A 142 -7.00 -6.24 -5.73
C GLY A 142 -8.22 -5.41 -5.35
N LEU A 143 -9.32 -5.49 -6.09
CA LEU A 143 -10.57 -4.80 -5.75
C LEU A 143 -11.12 -5.29 -4.40
N PHE A 144 -11.16 -6.61 -4.17
CA PHE A 144 -11.64 -7.16 -2.89
C PHE A 144 -10.70 -6.82 -1.73
N THR A 145 -9.40 -7.05 -1.89
CA THR A 145 -8.41 -6.71 -0.86
C THR A 145 -8.36 -5.21 -0.61
N GLY A 146 -8.44 -4.40 -1.67
CA GLY A 146 -8.45 -2.94 -1.61
C GLY A 146 -9.70 -2.39 -0.93
N LEU A 147 -10.89 -2.98 -1.16
CA LEU A 147 -12.11 -2.65 -0.45
C LEU A 147 -11.95 -2.91 1.05
N PHE A 148 -11.54 -4.12 1.42
CA PHE A 148 -11.32 -4.49 2.82
C PHE A 148 -10.30 -3.58 3.48
N THR A 149 -9.17 -3.40 2.84
CA THR A 149 -8.06 -2.58 3.35
C THR A 149 -8.46 -1.10 3.43
N GLY A 150 -9.18 -0.59 2.46
CA GLY A 150 -9.69 0.78 2.45
C GLY A 150 -10.72 1.04 3.54
N LEU A 151 -11.61 0.09 3.83
CA LEU A 151 -12.54 0.16 4.96
C LEU A 151 -11.80 0.17 6.30
N CYS A 152 -10.79 -0.70 6.47
CA CYS A 152 -9.93 -0.68 7.65
C CYS A 152 -9.20 0.67 7.81
N ALA A 153 -8.68 1.22 6.69
CA ALA A 153 -8.06 2.54 6.67
C ALA A 153 -9.03 3.64 7.10
N GLN A 154 -10.25 3.60 6.61
CA GLN A 154 -11.30 4.56 6.95
C GLN A 154 -11.67 4.49 8.43
N PHE A 155 -11.81 3.28 8.98
CA PHE A 155 -12.09 3.06 10.39
C PHE A 155 -10.94 3.57 11.28
N LEU A 156 -9.70 3.22 10.92
CA LEU A 156 -8.50 3.67 11.63
C LEU A 156 -8.38 5.19 11.61
N TRP A 157 -8.59 5.82 10.44
CA TRP A 157 -8.57 7.27 10.31
C TRP A 157 -9.61 7.94 11.23
N ALA A 158 -10.84 7.41 11.25
CA ALA A 158 -11.91 7.94 12.09
C ALA A 158 -11.57 7.87 13.60
N ARG A 159 -10.88 6.82 14.03
CA ARG A 159 -10.42 6.67 15.42
C ARG A 159 -9.25 7.59 15.75
N LEU A 160 -8.24 7.65 14.88
CA LEU A 160 -7.06 8.50 15.10
C LEU A 160 -7.40 9.99 15.10
N LYS A 161 -8.36 10.43 14.28
CA LYS A 161 -8.83 11.81 14.29
C LYS A 161 -9.50 12.19 15.61
N LYS A 162 -10.23 11.27 16.26
CA LYS A 162 -10.83 11.52 17.59
C LYS A 162 -9.77 11.70 18.69
N ILE A 163 -8.63 11.00 18.57
CA ILE A 163 -7.55 11.07 19.55
C ILE A 163 -6.67 12.32 19.34
N ASN A 164 -6.57 12.82 18.11
CA ASN A 164 -5.73 13.97 17.77
C ASN A 164 -6.48 14.97 16.85
N PRO A 165 -7.41 15.77 17.40
CA PRO A 165 -8.25 16.69 16.62
C PRO A 165 -7.47 17.82 15.92
N THR A 166 -6.20 18.05 16.29
CA THR A 166 -5.36 19.15 15.77
C THR A 166 -4.59 18.79 14.47
N GLY A 167 -4.76 17.60 13.92
CA GLY A 167 -4.04 17.16 12.71
C GLY A 167 -4.65 17.62 11.37
N SER A 168 -5.77 18.35 11.36
CA SER A 168 -6.48 18.71 10.12
C SER A 168 -6.36 20.20 9.73
N GLY A 169 -5.37 20.92 10.25
CA GLY A 169 -5.10 22.30 9.87
C GLY A 169 -3.98 22.41 8.84
N GLY A 170 -4.34 22.33 7.55
CA GLY A 170 -3.37 22.57 6.47
C GLY A 170 -3.98 22.24 5.10
N ASN A 171 -4.72 23.14 4.62
CA ASN A 171 -5.00 23.74 3.33
C ASN A 171 -6.46 23.67 2.89
N SER A 172 -7.13 24.78 3.13
CA SER A 172 -8.14 25.34 2.22
C SER A 172 -7.51 25.66 0.88
#